data_5ae37426042c8f229a47824b6c3f4966
#
_entry.id   5ae37426042c8f229a47824b6c3f4966
#
_cell.length_a   1.000
_cell.length_b   1.000
_cell.length_c   1.000
_cell.angle_alpha   90.00
_cell.angle_beta   90.00
_cell.angle_gamma   90.00
#
_symmetry.space_group_name_H-M   'P 1'
#
loop_
_entity.id
_entity.type
_entity.pdbx_description
1 polymer ?
#
loop_
_entity_poly.entity_id
_entity_poly.type
_entity_poly.pdbx_seq_one_letter_code
_entity_poly.pdbx_strand_id
1 'polypeptide(L)'
;MRALLILVVALVLAAPARAGVQNPPTMPNSTANEKRCKGVTSKFDARFRVWVVTGKVSCKTARRVVRQSVDAKGWTYFDWTKGGNGPWSDVWTRAHNTKTIGAIINA
;
A
#
# COMPACT_ATOMS: atom_id res chain seq x y z
N MET A 1 25.56 22.73 33.42
CA MET A 1 25.51 22.29 32.79
C MET A 1 25.04 21.88 31.81
N ARG A 2 24.92 22.16 31.75
CA ARG A 2 24.70 21.84 30.74
C ARG A 2 24.35 21.20 29.78
N ALA A 3 24.32 21.14 29.94
CA ALA A 3 24.10 20.47 28.94
C ALA A 3 23.42 19.86 28.51
N LEU A 4 23.12 20.02 28.91
CA LEU A 4 22.47 19.42 28.35
C LEU A 4 21.65 19.15 27.73
N LEU A 5 21.65 19.48 28.12
CA LEU A 5 20.98 19.13 27.49
C LEU A 5 20.40 18.97 26.59
N ILE A 6 20.67 19.19 26.68
CA ILE A 6 20.35 18.90 25.73
C ILE A 6 19.80 18.40 25.02
N LEU A 7 19.82 18.46 25.31
CA LEU A 7 19.45 17.86 24.58
C LEU A 7 18.72 17.36 23.99
N VAL A 8 18.78 17.55 24.30
CA VAL A 8 18.32 16.99 23.70
C VAL A 8 17.55 16.65 23.05
N VAL A 9 17.48 17.03 23.33
CA VAL A 9 16.98 16.58 22.70
C VAL A 9 16.32 16.35 21.82
N ALA A 10 16.22 16.57 21.90
CA ALA A 10 15.93 16.22 21.04
C ALA A 10 15.45 15.93 20.33
N LEU A 11 15.31 16.05 20.60
CA LEU A 11 15.14 15.55 19.92
C LEU A 11 14.72 14.97 19.25
N VAL A 12 14.75 15.06 19.41
CA VAL A 12 14.64 14.34 18.76
C VAL A 12 13.89 13.60 18.48
N LEU A 13 13.82 13.64 18.65
CA LEU A 13 13.01 12.70 18.85
C LEU A 13 11.73 12.51 18.25
N ALA A 14 10.86 13.28 18.17
CA ALA A 14 9.55 13.17 17.61
C ALA A 14 9.56 12.69 16.18
N ALA A 15 10.57 13.00 15.48
CA ALA A 15 10.68 12.57 14.11
C ALA A 15 10.56 11.04 13.96
N PRO A 16 11.17 10.24 14.81
CA PRO A 16 11.02 8.79 14.65
C PRO A 16 9.60 8.31 14.70
N ALA A 17 8.77 8.96 15.46
CA ALA A 17 7.39 8.52 15.60
C ALA A 17 6.62 8.58 14.30
N ARG A 18 7.09 9.37 13.34
CA ARG A 18 6.40 9.51 12.08
C ARG A 18 7.04 8.76 10.93
N ALA A 19 8.12 8.04 11.20
CA ALA A 19 8.87 7.39 10.15
C ALA A 19 8.03 6.36 9.40
N GLY A 20 7.08 5.72 10.08
CA GLY A 20 6.25 4.71 9.46
C GLY A 20 4.96 5.21 8.85
N VAL A 21 4.68 6.50 9.00
CA VAL A 21 3.41 7.04 8.51
C VAL A 21 3.53 7.32 7.02
N GLN A 22 2.60 6.81 6.25
CA GLN A 22 2.53 7.07 4.83
C GLN A 22 1.19 7.66 4.45
N ASN A 23 1.22 8.61 3.53
CA ASN A 23 0.00 9.11 2.93
C ASN A 23 -0.56 8.05 2.00
N PRO A 24 -1.89 7.89 1.97
CA PRO A 24 -2.47 6.96 1.01
C PRO A 24 -2.21 7.44 -0.42
N PRO A 25 -2.10 6.51 -1.37
CA PRO A 25 -1.94 6.89 -2.76
C PRO A 25 -3.23 7.46 -3.32
N THR A 26 -3.11 8.12 -4.47
CA THR A 26 -4.29 8.55 -5.22
C THR A 26 -4.74 7.40 -6.09
N MET A 27 -6.00 7.00 -5.97
CA MET A 27 -6.57 5.90 -6.73
C MET A 27 -7.56 6.42 -7.77
N PRO A 28 -7.59 5.81 -8.97
CA PRO A 28 -8.61 6.18 -9.96
C PRO A 28 -9.99 5.73 -9.51
N ASN A 29 -11.02 6.39 -10.03
CA ASN A 29 -12.40 6.07 -9.67
C ASN A 29 -12.93 4.82 -10.38
N SER A 30 -12.18 4.29 -11.34
CA SER A 30 -12.57 3.07 -12.05
C SER A 30 -11.33 2.28 -12.45
N THR A 31 -11.55 1.06 -12.93
CA THR A 31 -10.47 0.20 -13.41
C THR A 31 -10.21 0.35 -14.91
N ALA A 32 -10.97 1.21 -15.59
CA ALA A 32 -11.06 1.20 -17.05
C ALA A 32 -9.72 1.36 -17.76
N ASN A 33 -8.83 2.18 -17.22
CA ASN A 33 -7.54 2.48 -17.84
C ASN A 33 -6.37 1.81 -17.14
N GLU A 34 -6.66 0.88 -16.22
CA GLU A 34 -5.61 0.26 -15.45
C GLU A 34 -5.21 -1.10 -16.02
N LYS A 35 -3.97 -1.48 -15.83
CA LYS A 35 -3.45 -2.74 -16.33
C LYS A 35 -3.99 -3.89 -15.49
N ARG A 36 -4.81 -4.74 -16.10
CA ARG A 36 -5.38 -5.87 -15.41
C ARG A 36 -4.44 -7.06 -15.43
N CYS A 37 -4.30 -7.71 -14.28
CA CYS A 37 -3.59 -8.96 -14.14
C CYS A 37 -4.60 -10.10 -13.91
N LYS A 38 -4.12 -11.33 -13.94
CA LYS A 38 -4.98 -12.45 -13.55
C LYS A 38 -5.33 -12.34 -12.08
N GLY A 39 -6.51 -12.82 -11.72
CA GLY A 39 -6.92 -12.88 -10.33
C GLY A 39 -6.05 -13.82 -9.52
N VAL A 40 -6.15 -13.70 -8.21
CA VAL A 40 -5.35 -14.49 -7.28
C VAL A 40 -6.16 -14.78 -6.02
N THR A 41 -5.90 -15.94 -5.42
CA THR A 41 -6.43 -16.26 -4.10
C THR A 41 -5.34 -15.94 -3.08
N SER A 42 -5.67 -15.13 -2.07
CA SER A 42 -4.71 -14.77 -1.04
C SER A 42 -4.47 -15.94 -0.11
N LYS A 43 -3.41 -15.83 0.70
CA LYS A 43 -3.12 -16.85 1.71
C LYS A 43 -4.19 -16.96 2.79
N PHE A 44 -5.13 -16.04 2.82
CA PHE A 44 -6.28 -16.06 3.73
C PHE A 44 -7.56 -16.51 3.03
N ASP A 45 -7.44 -17.15 1.86
CA ASP A 45 -8.54 -17.70 1.08
C ASP A 45 -9.50 -16.66 0.48
N ALA A 46 -9.10 -15.41 0.42
CA ALA A 46 -9.89 -14.39 -0.25
C ALA A 46 -9.49 -14.34 -1.73
N ARG A 47 -10.47 -14.23 -2.61
CA ARG A 47 -10.22 -14.12 -4.05
C ARG A 47 -10.25 -12.67 -4.47
N PHE A 48 -9.27 -12.28 -5.26
CA PHE A 48 -9.12 -10.89 -5.70
C PHE A 48 -8.96 -10.81 -7.21
N ARG A 49 -9.53 -9.75 -7.77
CA ARG A 49 -9.14 -9.23 -9.08
C ARG A 49 -8.05 -8.22 -8.85
N VAL A 50 -7.04 -8.19 -9.72
CA VAL A 50 -5.79 -7.46 -9.46
C VAL A 50 -5.48 -6.53 -10.64
N TRP A 51 -5.05 -5.31 -10.33
CA TRP A 51 -4.60 -4.33 -11.32
C TRP A 51 -3.31 -3.67 -10.86
N VAL A 52 -2.46 -3.34 -11.83
CA VAL A 52 -1.35 -2.41 -11.58
C VAL A 52 -1.88 -1.02 -11.89
N VAL A 53 -1.86 -0.15 -10.90
CA VAL A 53 -2.43 1.19 -11.02
C VAL A 53 -1.37 2.21 -11.41
N THR A 54 -0.21 2.16 -10.78
CA THR A 54 0.87 3.12 -11.02
C THR A 54 2.20 2.40 -11.05
N GLY A 55 3.07 2.86 -11.94
CA GLY A 55 4.45 2.41 -11.98
C GLY A 55 4.67 1.11 -12.72
N LYS A 56 5.94 0.74 -12.82
CA LYS A 56 6.33 -0.48 -13.50
C LYS A 56 6.30 -1.63 -12.52
N VAL A 57 5.20 -2.33 -12.52
CA VAL A 57 5.03 -3.53 -11.68
C VAL A 57 4.56 -4.64 -12.59
N SER A 58 5.27 -5.77 -12.58
CA SER A 58 4.82 -6.92 -13.37
C SER A 58 3.58 -7.54 -12.74
N CYS A 59 2.76 -8.19 -13.54
CA CYS A 59 1.63 -8.92 -13.01
C CYS A 59 2.06 -10.04 -12.06
N LYS A 60 3.20 -10.65 -12.31
CA LYS A 60 3.76 -11.66 -11.40
C LYS A 60 3.98 -11.07 -10.01
N THR A 61 4.61 -9.89 -9.95
CA THR A 61 4.85 -9.21 -8.67
C THR A 61 3.53 -8.78 -8.03
N ALA A 62 2.64 -8.18 -8.81
CA ALA A 62 1.36 -7.72 -8.28
C ALA A 62 0.56 -8.87 -7.67
N ARG A 63 0.50 -10.01 -8.36
CA ARG A 63 -0.22 -11.16 -7.85
C ARG A 63 0.42 -11.73 -6.58
N ARG A 64 1.75 -11.73 -6.52
CA ARG A 64 2.45 -12.18 -5.33
C ARG A 64 2.14 -11.29 -4.13
N VAL A 65 2.14 -9.97 -4.34
CA VAL A 65 1.84 -9.02 -3.27
C VAL A 65 0.43 -9.22 -2.74
N VAL A 66 -0.55 -9.34 -3.63
CA VAL A 66 -1.94 -9.56 -3.22
C VAL A 66 -2.08 -10.90 -2.50
N ARG A 67 -1.38 -11.93 -2.97
CA ARG A 67 -1.41 -13.25 -2.30
C ARG A 67 -0.88 -13.16 -0.87
N GLN A 68 0.18 -12.39 -0.64
CA GLN A 68 0.73 -12.19 0.69
C GLN A 68 -0.16 -11.30 1.55
N SER A 69 -1.07 -10.57 0.93
CA SER A 69 -2.03 -9.72 1.63
C SER A 69 -1.31 -8.65 2.46
N VAL A 70 -1.73 -8.42 3.70
CA VAL A 70 -1.16 -7.37 4.54
C VAL A 70 0.30 -7.64 4.90
N ASP A 71 0.79 -8.85 4.68
CA ASP A 71 2.15 -9.25 5.05
C ASP A 71 3.16 -9.06 3.91
N ALA A 72 2.79 -8.46 2.79
CA ALA A 72 3.69 -8.31 1.67
C ALA A 72 4.86 -7.39 2.04
N LYS A 73 6.06 -7.97 2.11
CA LYS A 73 7.25 -7.21 2.50
C LYS A 73 7.61 -6.16 1.47
N GLY A 74 7.92 -4.96 1.95
CA GLY A 74 8.31 -3.86 1.09
C GLY A 74 7.14 -3.09 0.53
N TRP A 75 5.93 -3.47 0.86
CA TRP A 75 4.73 -2.79 0.40
C TRP A 75 3.92 -2.32 1.59
N THR A 76 3.31 -1.14 1.47
CA THR A 76 2.42 -0.60 2.50
C THR A 76 0.99 -0.90 2.07
N TYR A 77 0.23 -1.51 2.96
CA TYR A 77 -1.15 -1.91 2.70
C TYR A 77 -2.12 -0.85 3.21
N PHE A 78 -3.17 -0.61 2.42
CA PHE A 78 -4.29 0.24 2.81
C PHE A 78 -5.60 -0.51 2.60
N ASP A 79 -6.43 -0.52 3.63
CA ASP A 79 -7.80 -1.02 3.52
C ASP A 79 -8.65 0.08 2.88
N TRP A 80 -8.94 -0.08 1.59
CA TRP A 80 -9.61 0.98 0.82
C TRP A 80 -11.11 1.00 1.02
N THR A 81 -11.68 -0.02 1.68
CA THR A 81 -13.11 -0.04 1.98
C THR A 81 -13.50 0.99 3.03
N LYS A 82 -12.53 1.56 3.73
CA LYS A 82 -12.78 2.52 4.80
C LYS A 82 -12.68 3.94 4.29
N GLY A 83 -13.55 4.30 3.38
CA GLY A 83 -13.65 5.67 2.89
C GLY A 83 -12.85 5.96 1.63
N GLY A 84 -12.27 4.96 1.00
CA GLY A 84 -11.55 5.14 -0.26
C GLY A 84 -12.52 5.29 -1.43
N ASN A 85 -12.06 5.98 -2.46
CA ASN A 85 -12.86 6.20 -3.67
C ASN A 85 -12.72 5.02 -4.64
N GLY A 86 -13.68 4.93 -5.55
CA GLY A 86 -13.66 3.93 -6.62
C GLY A 86 -14.02 2.53 -6.14
N PRO A 87 -13.80 1.53 -7.00
CA PRO A 87 -14.25 0.17 -6.72
C PRO A 87 -13.29 -0.66 -5.86
N TRP A 88 -12.16 -0.09 -5.49
CA TRP A 88 -11.07 -0.82 -4.85
C TRP A 88 -11.44 -1.27 -3.43
N SER A 89 -11.05 -2.47 -3.07
CA SER A 89 -11.17 -2.93 -1.69
C SER A 89 -9.84 -2.90 -0.95
N ASP A 90 -8.75 -3.11 -1.66
CA ASP A 90 -7.42 -3.23 -1.08
C ASP A 90 -6.41 -2.55 -1.98
N VAL A 91 -5.45 -1.85 -1.38
CA VAL A 91 -4.42 -1.12 -2.12
C VAL A 91 -3.06 -1.34 -1.47
N TRP A 92 -2.05 -1.58 -2.29
CA TRP A 92 -0.66 -1.69 -1.84
C TRP A 92 0.19 -0.70 -2.60
N THR A 93 1.13 -0.09 -1.91
CA THR A 93 2.00 0.91 -2.53
C THR A 93 3.42 0.75 -1.99
N ARG A 94 4.39 1.17 -2.81
CA ARG A 94 5.79 1.28 -2.39
C ARG A 94 6.46 2.40 -3.16
N ALA A 95 7.72 2.70 -2.76
CA ALA A 95 8.52 3.73 -3.41
C ALA A 95 7.80 5.08 -3.44
N HIS A 96 7.33 5.52 -2.27
CA HIS A 96 6.62 6.81 -2.10
C HIS A 96 5.43 6.92 -3.04
N ASN A 97 4.63 5.85 -3.11
CA ASN A 97 3.42 5.79 -3.94
C ASN A 97 3.69 5.83 -5.45
N THR A 98 4.93 5.62 -5.89
CA THR A 98 5.22 5.56 -7.32
C THR A 98 4.86 4.21 -7.93
N LYS A 99 4.65 3.20 -7.09
CA LYS A 99 4.19 1.87 -7.51
C LYS A 99 2.97 1.51 -6.69
N THR A 100 1.85 1.28 -7.37
CA THR A 100 0.58 1.03 -6.68
C THR A 100 -0.13 -0.14 -7.33
N ILE A 101 -0.62 -1.04 -6.50
CA ILE A 101 -1.43 -2.19 -6.88
C ILE A 101 -2.79 -2.02 -6.25
N GLY A 102 -3.83 -2.18 -7.05
CA GLY A 102 -5.20 -2.18 -6.55
C GLY A 102 -5.84 -3.54 -6.74
N ALA A 103 -6.68 -3.90 -5.80
CA ALA A 103 -7.42 -5.16 -5.88
C ALA A 103 -8.86 -4.95 -5.47
N ILE A 104 -9.72 -5.80 -6.02
CA ILE A 104 -11.14 -5.82 -5.70
C ILE A 104 -11.46 -7.23 -5.23
N ILE A 105 -11.94 -7.34 -4.00
CA ILE A 105 -12.29 -8.63 -3.45
C ILE A 105 -13.53 -9.16 -4.14
N ASN A 106 -13.50 -10.42 -4.49
CA ASN A 106 -14.66 -11.12 -5.03
C ASN A 106 -15.45 -11.71 -3.88
N ALA A 107 -16.67 -11.29 -3.77
CA ALA A 107 -17.55 -11.84 -2.74
C ALA A 107 -18.01 -13.25 -3.10
#